data_367f7b5344daef075ca38cf933ea63ea
#
_entry.id   367f7b5344daef075ca38cf933ea63ea
#
_cell.length_a   1.000
_cell.length_b   1.000
_cell.length_c   1.000
_cell.angle_alpha   90.00
_cell.angle_beta   90.00
_cell.angle_gamma   90.00
#
_symmetry.space_group_name_H-M   'P 1'
#
loop_
_entity.id
_entity.type
_entity.pdbx_description
1 polymer ?
#
loop_
_entity_poly.entity_id
_entity_poly.type
_entity_poly.pdbx_seq_one_letter_code
_entity_poly.pdbx_strand_id
1 'polypeptide(L)'
;MSRLKVATSQRLLRALEDAPFNGLILANPSNVAYATGYRSVADTIASGTRMLACITKERQLLIAPAGDAAAALDSGIAEDDFVPYGRFFFEASDGQHAAASMSDVHADMESALTEAIARSGLTGAIGVDSLVPERIKILLEQQNGVDVAAEAHDWVLSIRAIKTPPEVDLLLSAIKCTEAGLDRALEAAYPGITERELASLVAQSMVEANAEPRFLVVTTGPRSALSDARATDRAWEVGELLRFDVGCTYQGYWSDIGRTAVLGEASSEQERCYAAILAGEEAQLARAKPGMTAGQLFDIAVEAVEDGGIKPYRRHHCGHAIGSDVYEWPIIAPNSVAELQTGMVFCVETPYYCLGWGGMMVEDAIQITDEGNRKLTSI
;
A
#
# COMPACT_ATOMS: atom_id res chain seq x y z
N MET A 1 -19.78 -5.19 -11.05
CA MET A 1 -18.86 -4.89 -9.93
C MET A 1 -17.80 -5.96 -9.82
N SER A 2 -16.53 -5.61 -9.66
CA SER A 2 -15.47 -6.59 -9.40
C SER A 2 -15.70 -7.28 -8.04
N ARG A 3 -15.21 -8.52 -7.88
CA ARG A 3 -15.30 -9.25 -6.59
C ARG A 3 -14.64 -8.46 -5.45
N LEU A 4 -13.58 -7.75 -5.77
CA LEU A 4 -12.87 -6.89 -4.82
C LEU A 4 -13.77 -5.76 -4.31
N LYS A 5 -14.35 -4.94 -5.20
CA LYS A 5 -15.21 -3.81 -4.82
C LYS A 5 -16.35 -4.26 -3.89
N VAL A 6 -16.97 -5.40 -4.19
CA VAL A 6 -18.03 -5.95 -3.34
C VAL A 6 -17.50 -6.33 -1.96
N ALA A 7 -16.33 -6.96 -1.87
CA ALA A 7 -15.77 -7.43 -0.61
C ALA A 7 -15.33 -6.28 0.30
N THR A 8 -14.58 -5.30 -0.22
CA THR A 8 -14.06 -4.17 0.56
C THR A 8 -15.16 -3.22 1.00
N SER A 9 -16.05 -2.86 0.06
CA SER A 9 -17.20 -2.01 0.33
C SER A 9 -18.14 -2.62 1.38
N GLN A 10 -18.51 -3.90 1.23
CA GLN A 10 -19.37 -4.58 2.22
C GLN A 10 -18.70 -4.69 3.59
N ARG A 11 -17.38 -4.88 3.63
CA ARG A 11 -16.66 -4.91 4.89
C ARG A 11 -16.72 -3.57 5.60
N LEU A 12 -16.48 -2.47 4.86
CA LEU A 12 -16.55 -1.11 5.41
C LEU A 12 -17.97 -0.81 5.93
N LEU A 13 -19.00 -1.14 5.15
CA LEU A 13 -20.40 -0.91 5.55
C LEU A 13 -20.80 -1.70 6.80
N ARG A 14 -20.40 -2.98 6.90
CA ARG A 14 -20.66 -3.79 8.11
C ARG A 14 -19.96 -3.20 9.33
N ALA A 15 -18.71 -2.76 9.18
CA ALA A 15 -17.99 -2.12 10.27
C ALA A 15 -18.66 -0.80 10.69
N LEU A 16 -19.25 -0.07 9.74
CA LEU A 16 -19.97 1.17 10.02
C LEU A 16 -21.27 0.95 10.82
N GLU A 17 -21.85 -0.26 10.81
CA GLU A 17 -23.03 -0.57 11.63
C GLU A 17 -22.79 -0.37 13.13
N ASP A 18 -21.57 -0.74 13.58
CA ASP A 18 -21.15 -0.68 15.00
C ASP A 18 -20.21 0.52 15.28
N ALA A 19 -19.99 1.40 14.29
CA ALA A 19 -19.11 2.56 14.45
C ALA A 19 -19.74 3.67 15.30
N PRO A 20 -18.92 4.52 15.96
CA PRO A 20 -19.41 5.71 16.67
C PRO A 20 -19.86 6.83 15.72
N PHE A 21 -19.88 6.61 14.40
CA PHE A 21 -20.29 7.57 13.38
C PHE A 21 -21.46 7.03 12.55
N ASN A 22 -22.26 7.97 12.04
CA ASN A 22 -23.36 7.65 11.13
C ASN A 22 -22.91 7.54 9.67
N GLY A 23 -21.70 8.05 9.38
CA GLY A 23 -21.10 8.01 8.07
C GLY A 23 -19.67 8.52 8.06
N LEU A 24 -19.05 8.51 6.89
CA LEU A 24 -17.65 8.85 6.69
C LEU A 24 -17.49 9.82 5.52
N ILE A 25 -16.55 10.74 5.65
CA ILE A 25 -15.96 11.47 4.53
C ILE A 25 -14.50 11.08 4.43
N LEU A 26 -14.14 10.42 3.33
CA LEU A 26 -12.78 9.90 3.07
C LEU A 26 -12.14 10.70 1.94
N ALA A 27 -10.86 11.06 2.10
CA ALA A 27 -10.08 11.82 1.13
C ALA A 27 -8.75 11.12 0.77
N ASN A 28 -8.27 10.19 1.60
CA ASN A 28 -7.12 9.37 1.27
C ASN A 28 -7.44 8.50 0.04
N PRO A 29 -6.65 8.55 -1.06
CA PRO A 29 -6.94 7.84 -2.30
C PRO A 29 -7.19 6.33 -2.10
N SER A 30 -6.42 5.68 -1.23
CA SER A 30 -6.61 4.26 -0.92
C SER A 30 -7.90 4.00 -0.14
N ASN A 31 -8.30 4.90 0.77
CA ASN A 31 -9.58 4.80 1.49
C ASN A 31 -10.76 5.05 0.54
N VAL A 32 -10.65 6.06 -0.34
CA VAL A 32 -11.66 6.32 -1.39
C VAL A 32 -11.82 5.09 -2.29
N ALA A 33 -10.71 4.52 -2.76
CA ALA A 33 -10.73 3.31 -3.58
C ALA A 33 -11.29 2.09 -2.83
N TYR A 34 -10.95 1.92 -1.55
CA TYR A 34 -11.47 0.84 -0.71
C TYR A 34 -13.00 0.91 -0.57
N ALA A 35 -13.54 2.12 -0.38
CA ALA A 35 -14.96 2.36 -0.24
C ALA A 35 -15.71 2.28 -1.57
N THR A 36 -15.20 2.91 -2.64
CA THR A 36 -15.93 3.09 -3.91
C THR A 36 -15.54 2.12 -5.01
N GLY A 37 -14.33 1.54 -4.92
CA GLY A 37 -13.73 0.70 -5.96
C GLY A 37 -13.11 1.50 -7.12
N TYR A 38 -13.05 2.83 -7.07
CA TYR A 38 -12.48 3.68 -8.11
C TYR A 38 -11.10 4.20 -7.73
N ARG A 39 -10.18 4.15 -8.67
CA ARG A 39 -8.84 4.78 -8.61
C ARG A 39 -8.63 5.66 -9.83
N SER A 40 -8.23 6.89 -9.63
CA SER A 40 -7.92 7.80 -10.73
C SER A 40 -6.43 7.75 -11.06
N VAL A 41 -6.09 7.72 -12.35
CA VAL A 41 -4.72 7.93 -12.82
C VAL A 41 -4.22 9.33 -12.43
N ALA A 42 -5.12 10.29 -12.33
CA ALA A 42 -4.78 11.66 -11.95
C ALA A 42 -4.21 11.79 -10.53
N ASP A 43 -4.48 10.83 -9.63
CA ASP A 43 -3.87 10.81 -8.29
C ASP A 43 -2.35 10.57 -8.34
N THR A 44 -1.82 10.03 -9.45
CA THR A 44 -0.38 9.82 -9.65
C THR A 44 0.35 11.05 -10.18
N ILE A 45 -0.37 12.02 -10.74
CA ILE A 45 0.21 13.21 -11.42
C ILE A 45 -0.13 14.52 -10.76
N ALA A 46 -1.13 14.56 -9.89
CA ALA A 46 -1.56 15.78 -9.19
C ALA A 46 -1.37 15.62 -7.68
N SER A 47 -0.85 16.68 -7.05
CA SER A 47 -0.75 16.74 -5.59
C SER A 47 -2.05 17.27 -4.97
N GLY A 48 -2.35 16.82 -3.74
CA GLY A 48 -3.49 17.26 -2.95
C GLY A 48 -4.76 16.44 -3.16
N THR A 49 -5.75 16.71 -2.34
CA THR A 49 -7.05 16.01 -2.35
C THR A 49 -7.84 16.38 -3.59
N ARG A 50 -8.15 15.39 -4.41
CA ARG A 50 -8.95 15.52 -5.63
C ARG A 50 -10.29 14.81 -5.57
N MET A 51 -10.39 13.76 -4.76
CA MET A 51 -11.59 12.96 -4.62
C MET A 51 -12.00 12.87 -3.16
N LEU A 52 -13.30 12.73 -2.95
CA LEU A 52 -13.87 12.38 -1.65
C LEU A 52 -14.81 11.19 -1.85
N ALA A 53 -14.90 10.34 -0.82
CA ALA A 53 -16.00 9.39 -0.71
C ALA A 53 -16.92 9.83 0.44
N CYS A 54 -18.20 9.98 0.15
CA CYS A 54 -19.25 10.23 1.14
C CYS A 54 -20.00 8.91 1.36
N ILE A 55 -19.84 8.33 2.55
CA ILE A 55 -20.29 6.98 2.86
C ILE A 55 -21.33 7.04 3.97
N THR A 56 -22.48 6.47 3.75
CA THR A 56 -23.49 6.14 4.77
C THR A 56 -23.75 4.63 4.76
N LYS A 57 -24.61 4.15 5.64
CA LYS A 57 -25.03 2.72 5.65
C LYS A 57 -25.78 2.33 4.38
N GLU A 58 -26.43 3.29 3.73
CA GLU A 58 -27.29 3.09 2.55
C GLU A 58 -26.59 3.42 1.23
N ARG A 59 -25.63 4.37 1.23
CA ARG A 59 -25.02 4.90 0.00
C ARG A 59 -23.53 5.11 0.11
N GLN A 60 -22.86 4.99 -1.03
CA GLN A 60 -21.44 5.25 -1.22
C GLN A 60 -21.27 6.15 -2.44
N LEU A 61 -21.11 7.44 -2.21
CA LEU A 61 -20.98 8.43 -3.26
C LEU A 61 -19.52 8.78 -3.49
N LEU A 62 -19.11 8.80 -4.75
CA LEU A 62 -17.80 9.28 -5.19
C LEU A 62 -17.93 10.73 -5.67
N ILE A 63 -17.21 11.64 -5.03
CA ILE A 63 -17.05 13.03 -5.43
C ILE A 63 -15.72 13.18 -6.12
N ALA A 64 -15.71 13.54 -7.40
CA ALA A 64 -14.46 13.63 -8.18
C ALA A 64 -14.55 14.71 -9.26
N PRO A 65 -13.40 15.16 -9.83
CA PRO A 65 -13.41 16.07 -10.96
C PRO A 65 -14.23 15.53 -12.13
N ALA A 66 -14.91 16.41 -12.85
CA ALA A 66 -15.71 16.04 -14.02
C ALA A 66 -14.90 15.27 -15.10
N GLY A 67 -13.58 15.48 -15.15
CA GLY A 67 -12.69 14.71 -16.05
C GLY A 67 -12.60 13.23 -15.72
N ASP A 68 -12.90 12.83 -14.48
CA ASP A 68 -12.91 11.43 -14.06
C ASP A 68 -14.23 10.69 -14.39
N ALA A 69 -15.29 11.44 -14.81
CA ALA A 69 -16.65 10.89 -14.98
C ALA A 69 -16.69 9.66 -15.88
N ALA A 70 -16.13 9.75 -17.10
CA ALA A 70 -16.15 8.63 -18.06
C ALA A 70 -15.43 7.39 -17.52
N ALA A 71 -14.25 7.57 -16.89
CA ALA A 71 -13.47 6.47 -16.32
C ALA A 71 -14.15 5.86 -15.08
N ALA A 72 -14.79 6.67 -14.24
CA ALA A 72 -15.53 6.20 -13.09
C ALA A 72 -16.73 5.34 -13.50
N LEU A 73 -17.52 5.80 -14.48
CA LEU A 73 -18.66 5.04 -15.02
C LEU A 73 -18.20 3.74 -15.69
N ASP A 74 -17.13 3.76 -16.49
CA ASP A 74 -16.53 2.58 -17.12
C ASP A 74 -16.05 1.55 -16.07
N SER A 75 -15.54 2.01 -14.94
CA SER A 75 -15.14 1.17 -13.81
C SER A 75 -16.33 0.54 -13.04
N GLY A 76 -17.56 0.93 -13.37
CA GLY A 76 -18.79 0.43 -12.76
C GLY A 76 -19.28 1.22 -11.55
N ILE A 77 -18.87 2.49 -11.39
CA ILE A 77 -19.57 3.45 -10.53
C ILE A 77 -20.93 3.74 -11.19
N ALA A 78 -22.01 3.65 -10.42
CA ALA A 78 -23.32 4.03 -10.94
C ALA A 78 -23.40 5.55 -11.12
N GLU A 79 -24.16 6.02 -12.12
CA GLU A 79 -24.33 7.46 -12.39
C GLU A 79 -24.86 8.19 -11.15
N ASP A 80 -25.83 7.61 -10.46
CA ASP A 80 -26.41 8.16 -9.25
C ASP A 80 -25.44 8.19 -8.04
N ASP A 81 -24.33 7.44 -8.11
CA ASP A 81 -23.32 7.40 -7.06
C ASP A 81 -22.09 8.26 -7.39
N PHE A 82 -22.11 8.97 -8.51
CA PHE A 82 -21.06 9.88 -8.92
C PHE A 82 -21.53 11.35 -8.79
N VAL A 83 -20.71 12.19 -8.13
CA VAL A 83 -20.99 13.62 -7.95
C VAL A 83 -19.83 14.43 -8.52
N PRO A 84 -19.94 14.92 -9.76
CA PRO A 84 -18.86 15.61 -10.45
C PRO A 84 -18.70 17.05 -10.01
N TYR A 85 -17.44 17.55 -10.05
CA TYR A 85 -17.15 18.97 -9.87
C TYR A 85 -16.12 19.49 -10.87
N GLY A 86 -16.04 20.80 -11.01
CA GLY A 86 -15.14 21.50 -11.92
C GLY A 86 -15.67 21.48 -13.36
N ARG A 87 -14.81 21.75 -14.32
CA ARG A 87 -15.19 21.81 -15.74
C ARG A 87 -14.34 20.83 -16.54
N PHE A 88 -15.01 19.96 -17.29
CA PHE A 88 -14.43 19.11 -18.31
C PHE A 88 -15.45 18.88 -19.40
N PHE A 89 -14.99 18.65 -20.63
CA PHE A 89 -15.87 18.49 -21.77
C PHE A 89 -15.59 17.16 -22.45
N PHE A 90 -16.60 16.32 -22.52
CA PHE A 90 -16.61 15.13 -23.36
C PHE A 90 -17.56 15.38 -24.54
N GLU A 91 -17.13 14.99 -25.73
CA GLU A 91 -18.03 14.84 -26.87
C GLU A 91 -18.48 13.39 -26.94
N ALA A 92 -19.79 13.15 -26.97
CA ALA A 92 -20.36 11.81 -27.10
C ALA A 92 -20.82 11.60 -28.54
N SER A 93 -20.31 10.54 -29.18
CA SER A 93 -20.71 10.14 -30.53
C SER A 93 -22.00 9.32 -30.58
N ASP A 94 -22.45 8.84 -29.44
CA ASP A 94 -23.68 8.03 -29.26
C ASP A 94 -24.36 8.32 -27.91
N GLY A 95 -25.60 7.83 -27.76
CA GLY A 95 -26.38 8.03 -26.53
C GLY A 95 -25.89 7.19 -25.32
N GLN A 96 -24.98 6.23 -25.52
CA GLN A 96 -24.49 5.39 -24.42
C GLN A 96 -23.53 6.15 -23.48
N HIS A 97 -22.85 7.18 -24.02
CA HIS A 97 -21.88 7.98 -23.27
C HIS A 97 -22.44 9.35 -22.82
N ALA A 98 -23.74 9.59 -23.01
CA ALA A 98 -24.37 10.86 -22.64
C ALA A 98 -24.21 11.19 -21.14
N ALA A 99 -24.17 10.18 -20.28
CA ALA A 99 -23.96 10.35 -18.84
C ALA A 99 -22.59 10.94 -18.50
N ALA A 100 -21.55 10.67 -19.29
CA ALA A 100 -20.20 11.25 -19.08
C ALA A 100 -20.12 12.72 -19.51
N SER A 101 -21.04 13.19 -20.36
CA SER A 101 -21.11 14.58 -20.82
C SER A 101 -22.01 15.46 -19.93
N MET A 102 -22.08 15.17 -18.65
CA MET A 102 -22.98 15.74 -17.66
C MET A 102 -23.15 17.25 -17.75
N SER A 103 -24.41 17.71 -17.79
CA SER A 103 -24.78 19.11 -17.76
C SER A 103 -24.75 19.72 -16.35
N ASP A 104 -24.93 18.89 -15.33
CA ASP A 104 -25.08 19.33 -13.92
C ASP A 104 -23.79 19.02 -13.13
N VAL A 105 -22.76 19.82 -13.43
CA VAL A 105 -21.47 19.74 -12.76
C VAL A 105 -21.39 20.84 -11.69
N HIS A 106 -21.05 20.46 -10.46
CA HIS A 106 -20.82 21.41 -9.38
C HIS A 106 -19.59 22.28 -9.65
N ALA A 107 -19.60 23.55 -9.19
CA ALA A 107 -18.52 24.50 -9.47
C ALA A 107 -17.18 24.05 -8.87
N ASP A 108 -17.24 23.44 -7.68
CA ASP A 108 -16.09 23.03 -6.87
C ASP A 108 -16.43 21.78 -6.02
N MET A 109 -15.42 21.26 -5.33
CA MET A 109 -15.56 20.12 -4.46
C MET A 109 -16.51 20.37 -3.29
N GLU A 110 -16.55 21.59 -2.77
CA GLU A 110 -17.38 22.00 -1.65
C GLU A 110 -18.87 21.94 -2.00
N SER A 111 -19.25 22.45 -3.16
CA SER A 111 -20.63 22.37 -3.65
C SER A 111 -21.04 20.93 -4.00
N ALA A 112 -20.13 20.14 -4.56
CA ALA A 112 -20.36 18.73 -4.82
C ALA A 112 -20.52 17.91 -3.54
N LEU A 113 -19.75 18.21 -2.49
CA LEU A 113 -19.89 17.56 -1.19
C LEU A 113 -21.24 17.93 -0.54
N THR A 114 -21.68 19.17 -0.63
CA THR A 114 -22.99 19.59 -0.12
C THR A 114 -24.12 18.80 -0.78
N GLU A 115 -24.05 18.61 -2.10
CA GLU A 115 -24.99 17.77 -2.84
C GLU A 115 -24.91 16.30 -2.42
N ALA A 116 -23.68 15.75 -2.25
CA ALA A 116 -23.50 14.38 -1.80
C ALA A 116 -24.09 14.13 -0.41
N ILE A 117 -23.95 15.07 0.51
CA ILE A 117 -24.57 15.03 1.84
C ILE A 117 -26.10 14.98 1.71
N ALA A 118 -26.67 15.85 0.88
CA ALA A 118 -28.11 15.88 0.63
C ALA A 118 -28.63 14.57 0.01
N ARG A 119 -27.95 14.05 -1.02
CA ARG A 119 -28.32 12.78 -1.70
C ARG A 119 -28.18 11.55 -0.79
N SER A 120 -27.16 11.53 0.07
CA SER A 120 -26.90 10.39 0.98
C SER A 120 -27.75 10.44 2.24
N GLY A 121 -28.33 11.59 2.56
CA GLY A 121 -29.03 11.82 3.83
C GLY A 121 -28.07 11.78 5.04
N LEU A 122 -26.77 12.05 4.83
CA LEU A 122 -25.75 12.02 5.88
C LEU A 122 -26.06 13.05 6.96
N THR A 123 -26.23 12.58 8.19
CA THR A 123 -26.52 13.37 9.38
C THR A 123 -25.89 12.74 10.63
N GLY A 124 -25.81 13.55 11.71
CA GLY A 124 -25.26 13.09 12.99
C GLY A 124 -23.75 13.06 13.01
N ALA A 125 -23.17 12.16 13.78
CA ALA A 125 -21.74 12.03 13.95
C ALA A 125 -21.08 11.52 12.66
N ILE A 126 -20.06 12.23 12.16
CA ILE A 126 -19.32 11.90 10.94
C ILE A 126 -17.86 11.66 11.28
N GLY A 127 -17.31 10.55 10.80
CA GLY A 127 -15.87 10.29 10.80
C GLY A 127 -15.21 10.88 9.56
N VAL A 128 -14.01 11.48 9.72
CA VAL A 128 -13.20 12.00 8.61
C VAL A 128 -11.83 11.36 8.64
N ASP A 129 -11.23 11.06 7.47
CA ASP A 129 -9.85 10.59 7.46
C ASP A 129 -8.84 11.75 7.48
N SER A 130 -7.56 11.40 7.69
CA SER A 130 -6.48 12.38 7.93
C SER A 130 -6.18 13.31 6.74
N LEU A 131 -6.61 12.95 5.51
CA LEU A 131 -6.38 13.77 4.32
C LEU A 131 -7.57 14.65 3.94
N VAL A 132 -8.67 14.61 4.70
CA VAL A 132 -9.78 15.54 4.52
C VAL A 132 -9.30 16.97 4.81
N PRO A 133 -9.33 17.88 3.80
CA PRO A 133 -8.83 19.24 3.98
C PRO A 133 -9.62 20.01 5.04
N GLU A 134 -8.94 20.90 5.75
CA GLU A 134 -9.58 21.71 6.82
C GLU A 134 -10.78 22.49 6.33
N ARG A 135 -10.74 23.05 5.11
CA ARG A 135 -11.89 23.76 4.50
C ARG A 135 -13.12 22.86 4.34
N ILE A 136 -12.90 21.54 4.12
CA ILE A 136 -13.98 20.55 4.04
C ILE A 136 -14.54 20.25 5.43
N LYS A 137 -13.69 20.13 6.46
CA LYS A 137 -14.14 19.95 7.86
C LYS A 137 -14.99 21.13 8.31
N ILE A 138 -14.56 22.36 8.03
CA ILE A 138 -15.33 23.60 8.31
C ILE A 138 -16.68 23.58 7.57
N LEU A 139 -16.70 23.15 6.31
CA LEU A 139 -17.96 23.04 5.56
C LEU A 139 -18.91 22.01 6.21
N LEU A 140 -18.40 20.86 6.65
CA LEU A 140 -19.18 19.83 7.32
C LEU A 140 -19.82 20.36 8.61
N GLU A 141 -19.06 21.08 9.43
CA GLU A 141 -19.53 21.70 10.68
C GLU A 141 -20.64 22.75 10.45
N GLN A 142 -20.68 23.35 9.26
CA GLN A 142 -21.72 24.31 8.87
C GLN A 142 -23.00 23.66 8.34
N GLN A 143 -22.97 22.34 8.04
CA GLN A 143 -24.16 21.63 7.59
C GLN A 143 -25.08 21.33 8.77
N ASN A 144 -26.37 21.65 8.59
CA ASN A 144 -27.37 21.38 9.62
C ASN A 144 -27.49 19.89 9.92
N GLY A 145 -27.34 19.52 11.18
CA GLY A 145 -27.48 18.14 11.63
C GLY A 145 -26.26 17.26 11.38
N VAL A 146 -25.12 17.86 11.01
CA VAL A 146 -23.82 17.19 10.88
C VAL A 146 -22.92 17.57 12.05
N ASP A 147 -22.25 16.59 12.64
CA ASP A 147 -21.26 16.78 13.70
C ASP A 147 -19.97 16.00 13.32
N VAL A 148 -18.86 16.71 13.12
CA VAL A 148 -17.56 16.09 12.86
C VAL A 148 -17.04 15.52 14.17
N ALA A 149 -17.39 14.26 14.44
CA ALA A 149 -17.25 13.65 15.76
C ALA A 149 -15.82 13.18 16.05
N ALA A 150 -15.05 12.76 15.04
CA ALA A 150 -13.71 12.21 15.26
C ALA A 150 -12.91 12.07 13.96
N GLU A 151 -11.58 12.00 14.09
CA GLU A 151 -10.73 11.44 13.05
C GLU A 151 -10.99 9.93 12.96
N ALA A 152 -11.48 9.48 11.81
CA ALA A 152 -11.75 8.08 11.52
C ALA A 152 -10.58 7.37 10.80
N HIS A 153 -9.43 8.02 10.68
CA HIS A 153 -8.29 7.48 9.93
C HIS A 153 -7.85 6.13 10.49
N ASP A 154 -7.52 6.08 11.77
CA ASP A 154 -7.06 4.83 12.43
C ASP A 154 -8.14 3.76 12.44
N TRP A 155 -9.41 4.16 12.55
CA TRP A 155 -10.53 3.23 12.45
C TRP A 155 -10.63 2.59 11.07
N VAL A 156 -10.51 3.36 9.99
CA VAL A 156 -10.49 2.83 8.61
C VAL A 156 -9.27 1.93 8.41
N LEU A 157 -8.09 2.34 8.90
CA LEU A 157 -6.89 1.51 8.83
C LEU A 157 -7.06 0.18 9.57
N SER A 158 -7.72 0.17 10.72
CA SER A 158 -7.97 -1.09 11.46
C SER A 158 -8.88 -2.06 10.68
N ILE A 159 -9.83 -1.54 9.89
CA ILE A 159 -10.68 -2.36 9.01
C ILE A 159 -9.86 -2.91 7.84
N ARG A 160 -9.03 -2.08 7.20
CA ARG A 160 -8.16 -2.45 6.09
C ARG A 160 -7.05 -3.42 6.52
N ALA A 161 -6.63 -3.37 7.78
CA ALA A 161 -5.58 -4.22 8.31
C ALA A 161 -5.89 -5.72 8.12
N ILE A 162 -7.16 -6.11 8.28
CA ILE A 162 -7.60 -7.49 8.08
C ILE A 162 -8.07 -7.67 6.63
N LYS A 163 -7.33 -8.38 5.82
CA LYS A 163 -7.56 -8.54 4.39
C LYS A 163 -8.70 -9.53 4.12
N THR A 164 -9.54 -9.17 3.16
CA THR A 164 -10.51 -10.10 2.58
C THR A 164 -9.81 -11.07 1.61
N PRO A 165 -10.37 -12.26 1.32
CA PRO A 165 -9.75 -13.18 0.38
C PRO A 165 -9.42 -12.58 -0.99
N PRO A 166 -10.29 -11.75 -1.64
CA PRO A 166 -9.92 -11.08 -2.89
C PRO A 166 -8.73 -10.13 -2.77
N GLU A 167 -8.54 -9.46 -1.61
CA GLU A 167 -7.37 -8.61 -1.37
C GLU A 167 -6.10 -9.44 -1.28
N VAL A 168 -6.14 -10.58 -0.59
CA VAL A 168 -5.00 -11.52 -0.51
C VAL A 168 -4.62 -12.06 -1.89
N ASP A 169 -5.60 -12.36 -2.75
CA ASP A 169 -5.34 -12.82 -4.12
C ASP A 169 -4.60 -11.75 -4.95
N LEU A 170 -4.92 -10.47 -4.75
CA LEU A 170 -4.22 -9.37 -5.42
C LEU A 170 -2.81 -9.13 -4.87
N LEU A 171 -2.63 -9.22 -3.55
CA LEU A 171 -1.31 -9.18 -2.92
C LEU A 171 -0.42 -10.31 -3.45
N LEU A 172 -0.92 -11.55 -3.52
CA LEU A 172 -0.22 -12.68 -4.11
C LEU A 172 0.14 -12.46 -5.58
N SER A 173 -0.74 -11.79 -6.34
CA SER A 173 -0.45 -11.45 -7.74
C SER A 173 0.68 -10.42 -7.84
N ALA A 174 0.67 -9.37 -7.01
CA ALA A 174 1.74 -8.38 -6.96
C ALA A 174 3.09 -9.01 -6.53
N ILE A 175 3.08 -9.88 -5.51
CA ILE A 175 4.26 -10.63 -5.04
C ILE A 175 4.87 -11.43 -6.19
N LYS A 176 4.07 -12.23 -6.90
CA LYS A 176 4.55 -13.05 -8.02
C LYS A 176 5.15 -12.21 -9.15
N CYS A 177 4.57 -11.04 -9.45
CA CYS A 177 5.12 -10.13 -10.45
C CYS A 177 6.51 -9.60 -10.03
N THR A 178 6.70 -9.33 -8.75
CA THR A 178 7.97 -8.85 -8.20
C THR A 178 9.01 -9.97 -8.17
N GLU A 179 8.64 -11.17 -7.70
CA GLU A 179 9.52 -12.34 -7.70
C GLU A 179 10.03 -12.66 -9.12
N ALA A 180 9.14 -12.71 -10.11
CA ALA A 180 9.54 -12.94 -11.50
C ALA A 180 10.49 -11.86 -12.03
N GLY A 181 10.36 -10.61 -11.55
CA GLY A 181 11.28 -9.52 -11.87
C GLY A 181 12.67 -9.72 -11.27
N LEU A 182 12.74 -10.14 -10.01
CA LEU A 182 13.98 -10.46 -9.32
C LEU A 182 14.70 -11.64 -9.98
N ASP A 183 14.00 -12.72 -10.27
CA ASP A 183 14.55 -13.90 -10.96
C ASP A 183 15.15 -13.51 -12.31
N ARG A 184 14.41 -12.74 -13.12
CA ARG A 184 14.88 -12.26 -14.43
C ARG A 184 16.14 -11.41 -14.32
N ALA A 185 16.23 -10.53 -13.32
CA ALA A 185 17.41 -9.69 -13.12
C ALA A 185 18.61 -10.51 -12.68
N LEU A 186 18.43 -11.49 -11.80
CA LEU A 186 19.49 -12.38 -11.33
C LEU A 186 19.97 -13.35 -12.44
N GLU A 187 19.07 -13.91 -13.22
CA GLU A 187 19.42 -14.77 -14.37
C GLU A 187 20.22 -14.03 -15.45
N ALA A 188 19.97 -12.74 -15.63
CA ALA A 188 20.68 -11.90 -16.59
C ALA A 188 21.98 -11.29 -16.03
N ALA A 189 22.35 -11.57 -14.78
CA ALA A 189 23.48 -10.97 -14.10
C ALA A 189 24.83 -11.39 -14.70
N TYR A 190 25.73 -10.44 -14.89
CA TYR A 190 27.11 -10.63 -15.32
C TYR A 190 28.02 -9.54 -14.73
N PRO A 191 29.35 -9.77 -14.62
CA PRO A 191 30.28 -8.75 -14.15
C PRO A 191 30.23 -7.48 -15.04
N GLY A 192 29.94 -6.34 -14.42
CA GLY A 192 29.83 -5.06 -15.12
C GLY A 192 28.40 -4.65 -15.50
N ILE A 193 27.37 -5.49 -15.25
CA ILE A 193 25.96 -5.05 -15.39
C ILE A 193 25.69 -3.90 -14.42
N THR A 194 24.96 -2.90 -14.87
CA THR A 194 24.69 -1.71 -14.06
C THR A 194 23.45 -1.87 -13.19
N GLU A 195 23.37 -1.10 -12.08
CA GLU A 195 22.17 -1.00 -11.25
C GLU A 195 20.93 -0.67 -12.09
N ARG A 196 21.07 0.24 -13.08
CA ARG A 196 19.99 0.68 -13.97
C ARG A 196 19.52 -0.43 -14.91
N GLU A 197 20.42 -1.23 -15.44
CA GLU A 197 20.06 -2.38 -16.29
C GLU A 197 19.30 -3.42 -15.47
N LEU A 198 19.76 -3.76 -14.26
CA LEU A 198 19.07 -4.67 -13.35
C LEU A 198 17.68 -4.13 -12.99
N ALA A 199 17.56 -2.86 -12.59
CA ALA A 199 16.27 -2.23 -12.27
C ALA A 199 15.32 -2.23 -13.49
N SER A 200 15.86 -2.04 -14.70
CA SER A 200 15.07 -2.09 -15.92
C SER A 200 14.51 -3.48 -16.21
N LEU A 201 15.29 -4.54 -15.95
CA LEU A 201 14.83 -5.94 -16.10
C LEU A 201 13.69 -6.25 -15.13
N VAL A 202 13.81 -5.82 -13.87
CA VAL A 202 12.74 -5.96 -12.87
C VAL A 202 11.48 -5.24 -13.33
N ALA A 203 11.60 -3.97 -13.73
CA ALA A 203 10.46 -3.17 -14.19
C ALA A 203 9.77 -3.75 -15.42
N GLN A 204 10.53 -4.21 -16.41
CA GLN A 204 10.01 -4.85 -17.63
C GLN A 204 9.18 -6.10 -17.29
N SER A 205 9.69 -6.97 -16.41
CA SER A 205 8.98 -8.16 -15.96
C SER A 205 7.66 -7.82 -15.29
N MET A 206 7.64 -6.82 -14.41
CA MET A 206 6.42 -6.34 -13.75
C MET A 206 5.38 -5.85 -14.77
N VAL A 207 5.80 -5.03 -15.75
CA VAL A 207 4.90 -4.48 -16.78
C VAL A 207 4.36 -5.60 -17.70
N GLU A 208 5.19 -6.56 -18.11
CA GLU A 208 4.79 -7.72 -18.90
C GLU A 208 3.73 -8.58 -18.17
N ALA A 209 3.79 -8.60 -16.83
CA ALA A 209 2.80 -9.27 -15.97
C ALA A 209 1.57 -8.40 -15.61
N ASN A 210 1.37 -7.25 -16.26
CA ASN A 210 0.31 -6.28 -16.01
C ASN A 210 0.33 -5.66 -14.59
N ALA A 211 1.51 -5.59 -13.97
CA ALA A 211 1.73 -4.84 -12.73
C ALA A 211 2.36 -3.47 -13.02
N GLU A 212 2.18 -2.53 -12.11
CA GLU A 212 2.78 -1.20 -12.19
C GLU A 212 4.01 -1.14 -11.28
N PRO A 213 5.25 -1.00 -11.80
CA PRO A 213 6.44 -0.76 -10.99
C PRO A 213 6.26 0.49 -10.13
N ARG A 214 6.56 0.41 -8.84
CA ARG A 214 6.31 1.53 -7.93
C ARG A 214 7.60 2.09 -7.34
N PHE A 215 8.44 1.24 -6.78
CA PHE A 215 9.78 1.60 -6.33
C PHE A 215 10.77 0.48 -6.69
N LEU A 216 11.97 0.90 -7.05
CA LEU A 216 13.03 0.05 -7.53
C LEU A 216 14.36 0.53 -6.94
N VAL A 217 14.62 0.15 -5.71
CA VAL A 217 15.93 0.36 -5.08
C VAL A 217 16.79 -0.84 -5.47
N VAL A 218 17.66 -0.63 -6.44
CA VAL A 218 18.62 -1.63 -6.94
C VAL A 218 19.99 -1.01 -6.84
N THR A 219 20.80 -1.46 -5.88
CA THR A 219 22.05 -0.80 -5.51
C THR A 219 23.17 -1.83 -5.26
N THR A 220 24.39 -1.51 -5.70
CA THR A 220 25.55 -2.43 -5.69
C THR A 220 26.71 -1.90 -4.87
N GLY A 221 27.54 -2.81 -4.36
CA GLY A 221 28.74 -2.50 -3.59
C GLY A 221 28.46 -1.59 -2.40
N PRO A 222 29.28 -0.57 -2.12
CA PRO A 222 29.04 0.37 -1.01
C PRO A 222 27.72 1.13 -1.09
N ARG A 223 27.15 1.27 -2.31
CA ARG A 223 25.84 1.94 -2.49
C ARG A 223 24.67 1.09 -1.97
N SER A 224 24.84 -0.21 -1.81
CA SER A 224 23.80 -1.08 -1.24
C SER A 224 23.42 -0.67 0.19
N ALA A 225 24.27 0.10 0.90
CA ALA A 225 23.94 0.70 2.19
C ALA A 225 23.03 1.95 2.12
N LEU A 226 22.72 2.45 0.93
CA LEU A 226 21.83 3.62 0.76
C LEU A 226 20.39 3.14 0.66
N SER A 227 19.60 3.30 1.72
CA SER A 227 18.25 2.71 1.85
C SER A 227 17.33 3.05 0.66
N ASP A 228 17.23 4.33 0.29
CA ASP A 228 16.26 4.83 -0.69
C ASP A 228 16.92 5.36 -1.97
N ALA A 229 18.07 4.81 -2.35
CA ALA A 229 18.83 5.31 -3.48
C ALA A 229 18.27 4.78 -4.82
N ARG A 230 18.15 5.69 -5.79
CA ARG A 230 17.82 5.30 -7.16
C ARG A 230 18.98 4.54 -7.80
N ALA A 231 18.65 3.57 -8.66
CA ALA A 231 19.60 2.87 -9.49
C ALA A 231 20.36 3.83 -10.42
N THR A 232 21.67 3.61 -10.57
CA THR A 232 22.58 4.42 -11.37
C THR A 232 23.28 3.58 -12.45
N ASP A 233 24.20 4.21 -13.21
CA ASP A 233 25.06 3.53 -14.18
C ASP A 233 26.29 2.86 -13.51
N ARG A 234 26.28 2.73 -12.17
CA ARG A 234 27.32 1.96 -11.46
C ARG A 234 27.25 0.49 -11.85
N ALA A 235 28.38 -0.03 -12.26
CA ALA A 235 28.55 -1.44 -12.57
C ALA A 235 28.60 -2.29 -11.28
N TRP A 236 28.06 -3.49 -11.34
CA TRP A 236 28.17 -4.50 -10.28
C TRP A 236 29.41 -5.35 -10.51
N GLU A 237 30.33 -5.33 -9.56
CA GLU A 237 31.62 -6.00 -9.65
C GLU A 237 31.64 -7.33 -8.86
N VAL A 238 32.56 -8.24 -9.24
CA VAL A 238 32.72 -9.52 -8.56
C VAL A 238 33.08 -9.32 -7.08
N GLY A 239 32.40 -10.04 -6.20
CA GLY A 239 32.55 -9.98 -4.73
C GLY A 239 31.73 -8.87 -4.07
N GLU A 240 31.05 -8.03 -4.85
CA GLU A 240 30.21 -6.98 -4.29
C GLU A 240 28.79 -7.44 -4.01
N LEU A 241 28.20 -6.80 -2.99
CA LEU A 241 26.79 -6.94 -2.67
C LEU A 241 25.92 -6.30 -3.74
N LEU A 242 24.78 -6.88 -4.01
CA LEU A 242 23.63 -6.31 -4.68
C LEU A 242 22.45 -6.37 -3.69
N ARG A 243 21.80 -5.26 -3.44
CA ARG A 243 20.55 -5.18 -2.69
C ARG A 243 19.41 -4.77 -3.60
N PHE A 244 18.40 -5.60 -3.59
CA PHE A 244 17.07 -5.26 -4.09
C PHE A 244 16.16 -4.88 -2.93
N ASP A 245 15.35 -3.87 -3.16
CA ASP A 245 14.24 -3.44 -2.32
C ASP A 245 13.23 -2.86 -3.31
N VAL A 246 12.29 -3.71 -3.72
CA VAL A 246 11.50 -3.47 -4.93
C VAL A 246 10.05 -3.89 -4.75
N GLY A 247 9.15 -3.10 -5.33
CA GLY A 247 7.74 -3.38 -5.26
C GLY A 247 6.95 -2.84 -6.45
N CYS A 248 5.83 -3.46 -6.69
CA CYS A 248 4.85 -3.07 -7.70
C CYS A 248 3.45 -3.01 -7.11
N THR A 249 2.49 -2.51 -7.90
CA THR A 249 1.08 -2.70 -7.61
C THR A 249 0.43 -3.56 -8.69
N TYR A 250 -0.44 -4.47 -8.26
CA TYR A 250 -1.33 -5.23 -9.12
C TYR A 250 -2.78 -4.87 -8.77
N GLN A 251 -3.46 -4.20 -9.69
CA GLN A 251 -4.81 -3.64 -9.45
C GLN A 251 -4.90 -2.82 -8.14
N GLY A 252 -3.84 -2.06 -7.83
CA GLY A 252 -3.75 -1.17 -6.67
C GLY A 252 -3.38 -1.84 -5.35
N TYR A 253 -3.04 -3.13 -5.32
CA TYR A 253 -2.45 -3.81 -4.15
C TYR A 253 -0.96 -3.97 -4.32
N TRP A 254 -0.21 -3.72 -3.25
CA TRP A 254 1.23 -3.62 -3.26
C TRP A 254 1.93 -4.94 -3.00
N SER A 255 3.13 -5.07 -3.54
CA SER A 255 4.18 -5.97 -3.05
C SER A 255 5.36 -5.16 -2.55
N ASP A 256 6.10 -5.74 -1.64
CA ASP A 256 7.36 -5.24 -1.11
C ASP A 256 8.26 -6.43 -0.83
N ILE A 257 9.43 -6.50 -1.48
CA ILE A 257 10.35 -7.64 -1.38
C ILE A 257 11.79 -7.14 -1.37
N GLY A 258 12.49 -7.46 -0.29
CA GLY A 258 13.91 -7.19 -0.13
C GLY A 258 14.77 -8.45 -0.33
N ARG A 259 15.80 -8.35 -1.18
CA ARG A 259 16.75 -9.47 -1.43
C ARG A 259 18.19 -8.98 -1.53
N THR A 260 19.10 -9.86 -1.20
CA THR A 260 20.55 -9.63 -1.31
C THR A 260 21.20 -10.72 -2.16
N ALA A 261 22.10 -10.30 -3.03
CA ALA A 261 22.95 -11.20 -3.81
C ALA A 261 24.41 -10.75 -3.77
N VAL A 262 25.32 -11.66 -4.10
CA VAL A 262 26.74 -11.37 -4.33
C VAL A 262 27.12 -11.89 -5.71
N LEU A 263 27.88 -11.11 -6.47
CA LEU A 263 28.40 -11.57 -7.75
C LEU A 263 29.65 -12.43 -7.53
N GLY A 264 29.52 -13.74 -7.74
CA GLY A 264 30.58 -14.71 -7.46
C GLY A 264 30.52 -15.23 -6.01
N GLU A 265 31.66 -15.31 -5.33
CA GLU A 265 31.73 -15.85 -3.97
C GLU A 265 31.58 -14.75 -2.93
N ALA A 266 30.74 -14.98 -1.92
CA ALA A 266 30.60 -14.09 -0.79
C ALA A 266 31.82 -14.18 0.15
N SER A 267 32.22 -13.05 0.73
CA SER A 267 33.23 -13.06 1.79
C SER A 267 32.62 -13.58 3.10
N SER A 268 33.47 -14.10 3.99
CA SER A 268 33.02 -14.59 5.31
C SER A 268 32.31 -13.52 6.15
N GLU A 269 32.64 -12.25 5.95
CA GLU A 269 31.93 -11.14 6.61
C GLU A 269 30.53 -10.94 6.03
N GLN A 270 30.37 -11.02 4.70
CA GLN A 270 29.07 -10.96 4.04
C GLN A 270 28.19 -12.13 4.46
N GLU A 271 28.72 -13.37 4.46
CA GLU A 271 27.99 -14.56 4.91
C GLU A 271 27.52 -14.42 6.37
N ARG A 272 28.42 -13.99 7.27
CA ARG A 272 28.08 -13.77 8.68
C ARG A 272 27.00 -12.71 8.85
N CYS A 273 27.09 -11.58 8.17
CA CYS A 273 26.11 -10.52 8.26
C CYS A 273 24.76 -10.96 7.68
N TYR A 274 24.77 -11.66 6.53
CA TYR A 274 23.55 -12.16 5.93
C TYR A 274 22.87 -13.21 6.81
N ALA A 275 23.63 -14.14 7.37
CA ALA A 275 23.10 -15.14 8.30
C ALA A 275 22.45 -14.49 9.54
N ALA A 276 23.02 -13.39 10.06
CA ALA A 276 22.45 -12.69 11.20
C ALA A 276 21.11 -12.04 10.85
N ILE A 277 21.01 -11.33 9.71
CA ILE A 277 19.74 -10.71 9.32
C ILE A 277 18.69 -11.76 8.94
N LEU A 278 19.09 -12.84 8.26
CA LEU A 278 18.19 -13.94 7.93
C LEU A 278 17.62 -14.59 9.20
N ALA A 279 18.44 -14.78 10.24
CA ALA A 279 17.98 -15.32 11.52
C ALA A 279 16.89 -14.43 12.16
N GLY A 280 16.99 -13.11 12.02
CA GLY A 280 15.97 -12.17 12.51
C GLY A 280 14.64 -12.33 11.78
N GLU A 281 14.67 -12.41 10.46
CA GLU A 281 13.48 -12.61 9.63
C GLU A 281 12.86 -14.00 9.88
N GLU A 282 13.67 -15.08 9.90
CA GLU A 282 13.22 -16.43 10.21
C GLU A 282 12.60 -16.53 11.62
N ALA A 283 13.12 -15.77 12.60
CA ALA A 283 12.57 -15.73 13.94
C ALA A 283 11.16 -15.07 13.95
N GLN A 284 10.94 -14.04 13.10
CA GLN A 284 9.60 -13.46 12.91
C GLN A 284 8.66 -14.48 12.26
N LEU A 285 9.10 -15.13 11.17
CA LEU A 285 8.31 -16.17 10.48
C LEU A 285 7.91 -17.32 11.42
N ALA A 286 8.83 -17.77 12.25
CA ALA A 286 8.58 -18.89 13.17
C ALA A 286 7.60 -18.54 14.31
N ARG A 287 7.48 -17.25 14.68
CA ARG A 287 6.78 -16.84 15.91
C ARG A 287 5.55 -15.97 15.68
N ALA A 288 5.40 -15.31 14.52
CA ALA A 288 4.26 -14.45 14.24
C ALA A 288 2.95 -15.25 14.30
N LYS A 289 2.04 -14.83 15.18
CA LYS A 289 0.72 -15.47 15.39
C LYS A 289 -0.28 -14.50 15.98
N PRO A 290 -1.59 -14.80 15.90
CA PRO A 290 -2.62 -13.98 16.52
C PRO A 290 -2.38 -13.77 18.02
N GLY A 291 -2.70 -12.57 18.51
CA GLY A 291 -2.57 -12.18 19.91
C GLY A 291 -1.17 -11.72 20.34
N MET A 292 -0.15 -11.87 19.49
CA MET A 292 1.13 -11.19 19.69
C MET A 292 0.99 -9.71 19.39
N THR A 293 1.73 -8.85 20.09
CA THR A 293 1.85 -7.46 19.67
C THR A 293 2.93 -7.29 18.60
N ALA A 294 2.77 -6.29 17.74
CA ALA A 294 3.79 -5.94 16.75
C ALA A 294 5.13 -5.55 17.40
N GLY A 295 5.09 -4.97 18.62
CA GLY A 295 6.28 -4.71 19.42
C GLY A 295 7.02 -5.98 19.85
N GLN A 296 6.29 -7.02 20.28
CA GLN A 296 6.90 -8.32 20.60
C GLN A 296 7.57 -8.94 19.38
N LEU A 297 6.96 -8.82 18.21
CA LEU A 297 7.54 -9.34 16.97
C LEU A 297 8.80 -8.55 16.56
N PHE A 298 8.81 -7.24 16.80
CA PHE A 298 10.01 -6.40 16.65
C PHE A 298 11.16 -6.85 17.56
N ASP A 299 10.89 -7.06 18.86
CA ASP A 299 11.91 -7.47 19.83
C ASP A 299 12.51 -8.84 19.47
N ILE A 300 11.68 -9.78 18.98
CA ILE A 300 12.11 -11.10 18.48
C ILE A 300 13.10 -10.96 17.33
N ALA A 301 12.82 -10.08 16.35
CA ALA A 301 13.71 -9.86 15.23
C ALA A 301 15.05 -9.26 15.67
N VAL A 302 15.01 -8.24 16.52
CA VAL A 302 16.22 -7.57 17.02
C VAL A 302 17.10 -8.52 17.82
N GLU A 303 16.52 -9.29 18.75
CA GLU A 303 17.24 -10.27 19.56
C GLU A 303 17.94 -11.31 18.67
N ALA A 304 17.24 -11.86 17.68
CA ALA A 304 17.80 -12.88 16.80
C ALA A 304 18.94 -12.32 15.93
N VAL A 305 18.84 -11.10 15.41
CA VAL A 305 19.93 -10.45 14.66
C VAL A 305 21.14 -10.17 15.56
N GLU A 306 20.92 -9.72 16.80
CA GLU A 306 22.01 -9.49 17.77
C GLU A 306 22.72 -10.77 18.17
N ASP A 307 21.98 -11.85 18.39
CA ASP A 307 22.54 -13.18 18.66
C ASP A 307 23.33 -13.73 17.45
N GLY A 308 22.91 -13.37 16.23
CA GLY A 308 23.65 -13.62 14.98
C GLY A 308 24.94 -12.81 14.82
N GLY A 309 25.23 -11.87 15.73
CA GLY A 309 26.50 -11.14 15.82
C GLY A 309 26.51 -9.74 15.23
N ILE A 310 25.37 -9.14 14.92
CA ILE A 310 25.23 -7.70 14.59
C ILE A 310 24.71 -6.98 15.84
N LYS A 311 25.61 -6.51 16.71
CA LYS A 311 25.26 -5.91 17.99
C LYS A 311 25.99 -4.58 18.22
N PRO A 312 25.26 -3.47 18.57
CA PRO A 312 23.80 -3.39 18.68
C PRO A 312 23.12 -3.35 17.31
N TYR A 313 22.00 -4.05 17.16
CA TYR A 313 21.14 -3.93 15.99
C TYR A 313 20.06 -2.86 16.23
N ARG A 314 20.13 -1.76 15.48
CA ARG A 314 19.27 -0.59 15.68
C ARG A 314 18.35 -0.41 14.50
N ARG A 315 17.04 -0.58 14.76
CA ARG A 315 15.99 -0.39 13.75
C ARG A 315 14.86 0.46 14.32
N HIS A 316 14.19 1.22 13.44
CA HIS A 316 12.96 1.92 13.77
C HIS A 316 11.74 1.02 13.56
N HIS A 317 11.82 0.03 12.66
CA HIS A 317 10.87 -1.06 12.49
C HIS A 317 11.58 -2.30 11.92
N CYS A 318 10.93 -3.46 12.04
CA CYS A 318 11.32 -4.71 11.42
C CYS A 318 10.17 -5.29 10.60
N GLY A 319 9.44 -4.41 9.89
CA GLY A 319 8.33 -4.75 9.03
C GLY A 319 7.10 -3.86 9.25
N HIS A 320 6.12 -4.04 8.41
CA HIS A 320 4.88 -3.26 8.39
C HIS A 320 3.75 -4.06 7.74
N ALA A 321 2.50 -3.71 8.07
CA ALA A 321 1.37 -4.22 7.32
C ALA A 321 1.40 -3.65 5.89
N ILE A 322 0.84 -4.41 4.94
CA ILE A 322 0.80 -4.06 3.52
C ILE A 322 -0.58 -4.36 2.94
N GLY A 323 -1.00 -3.59 1.96
CA GLY A 323 -2.29 -3.77 1.32
C GLY A 323 -2.46 -2.89 0.09
N SER A 324 -3.43 -1.98 0.13
CA SER A 324 -3.63 -0.96 -0.91
C SER A 324 -2.69 0.24 -0.76
N ASP A 325 -1.95 0.32 0.35
CA ASP A 325 -0.75 1.14 0.54
C ASP A 325 0.42 0.22 0.87
N VAL A 326 1.65 0.65 0.53
CA VAL A 326 2.86 -0.12 0.84
C VAL A 326 3.04 -0.20 2.36
N TYR A 327 2.92 0.91 3.05
CA TYR A 327 2.93 0.99 4.50
C TYR A 327 1.50 1.14 5.03
N GLU A 328 0.99 0.10 5.67
CA GLU A 328 -0.28 0.12 6.39
C GLU A 328 -0.05 -0.08 7.90
N TRP A 329 -1.07 0.20 8.69
CA TRP A 329 -1.08 -0.12 10.11
C TRP A 329 -1.43 -1.62 10.32
N PRO A 330 -0.77 -2.30 11.29
CA PRO A 330 0.25 -1.78 12.22
C PRO A 330 1.68 -1.89 11.65
N ILE A 331 2.59 -1.07 12.22
CA ILE A 331 4.03 -1.18 11.98
C ILE A 331 4.65 -2.07 13.05
N ILE A 332 5.56 -2.96 12.65
CA ILE A 332 6.35 -3.82 13.56
C ILE A 332 7.51 -2.98 14.11
N ALA A 333 7.22 -2.21 15.16
CA ALA A 333 8.10 -1.20 15.72
C ALA A 333 8.24 -1.34 17.25
N PRO A 334 9.28 -0.74 17.85
CA PRO A 334 9.46 -0.80 19.31
C PRO A 334 8.22 -0.30 20.06
N ASN A 335 7.83 -1.01 21.12
CA ASN A 335 6.69 -0.65 21.98
C ASN A 335 5.32 -0.58 21.27
N SER A 336 5.19 -1.09 20.05
CA SER A 336 3.89 -1.17 19.38
C SER A 336 2.97 -2.13 20.14
N VAL A 337 1.82 -1.62 20.60
CA VAL A 337 0.80 -2.38 21.34
C VAL A 337 -0.27 -3.01 20.43
N ALA A 338 -0.16 -2.77 19.12
CA ALA A 338 -1.10 -3.31 18.15
C ALA A 338 -0.98 -4.84 18.10
N GLU A 339 -2.10 -5.53 18.35
CA GLU A 339 -2.15 -6.99 18.29
C GLU A 339 -2.28 -7.49 16.86
N LEU A 340 -1.52 -8.52 16.52
CA LEU A 340 -1.64 -9.26 15.27
C LEU A 340 -2.96 -10.05 15.29
N GLN A 341 -3.73 -9.93 14.22
CA GLN A 341 -5.01 -10.61 14.07
C GLN A 341 -5.02 -11.46 12.79
N THR A 342 -5.77 -12.56 12.85
CA THR A 342 -6.01 -13.41 11.67
C THR A 342 -6.51 -12.58 10.48
N GLY A 343 -5.89 -12.80 9.33
CA GLY A 343 -6.18 -12.06 8.09
C GLY A 343 -5.30 -10.85 7.84
N MET A 344 -4.52 -10.38 8.82
CA MET A 344 -3.51 -9.35 8.57
C MET A 344 -2.40 -9.87 7.66
N VAL A 345 -1.86 -8.98 6.82
CA VAL A 345 -0.72 -9.27 5.95
C VAL A 345 0.40 -8.27 6.27
N PHE A 346 1.60 -8.80 6.44
CA PHE A 346 2.80 -8.02 6.78
C PHE A 346 3.93 -8.32 5.81
N CYS A 347 4.76 -7.34 5.56
CA CYS A 347 6.15 -7.51 5.20
C CYS A 347 6.96 -7.59 6.49
N VAL A 348 7.81 -8.61 6.64
CA VAL A 348 8.74 -8.79 7.74
C VAL A 348 10.16 -8.66 7.21
N GLU A 349 10.97 -7.79 7.82
CA GLU A 349 12.26 -7.39 7.28
C GLU A 349 13.31 -7.18 8.37
N THR A 350 14.56 -7.47 8.04
CA THR A 350 15.71 -7.24 8.93
C THR A 350 16.92 -6.74 8.13
N PRO A 351 16.86 -5.53 7.52
CA PRO A 351 17.97 -5.01 6.74
C PRO A 351 19.14 -4.56 7.63
N TYR A 352 20.35 -4.61 7.06
CA TYR A 352 21.57 -4.09 7.66
C TYR A 352 22.28 -3.13 6.71
N TYR A 353 22.59 -1.93 7.18
CA TYR A 353 23.25 -0.88 6.40
C TYR A 353 24.53 -0.43 7.08
N CYS A 354 25.68 -0.58 6.40
CA CYS A 354 26.98 -0.11 6.85
C CYS A 354 27.61 0.80 5.79
N LEU A 355 27.50 2.11 6.00
CA LEU A 355 28.01 3.11 5.04
C LEU A 355 29.51 2.90 4.79
N GLY A 356 29.88 2.90 3.51
CA GLY A 356 31.26 2.63 3.07
C GLY A 356 31.60 1.16 2.87
N TRP A 357 30.81 0.23 3.41
CA TRP A 357 30.95 -1.21 3.20
C TRP A 357 29.86 -1.77 2.27
N GLY A 358 28.60 -1.68 2.68
CA GLY A 358 27.46 -2.17 1.92
C GLY A 358 26.21 -2.33 2.76
N GLY A 359 25.14 -2.78 2.13
CA GLY A 359 23.86 -3.06 2.78
C GLY A 359 23.28 -4.38 2.28
N MET A 360 22.55 -5.01 3.16
CA MET A 360 21.84 -6.27 2.92
C MET A 360 20.41 -6.14 3.36
N MET A 361 19.52 -6.91 2.76
CA MET A 361 18.11 -6.99 3.10
C MET A 361 17.59 -8.39 2.85
N VAL A 362 16.75 -8.84 3.75
CA VAL A 362 15.85 -9.96 3.59
C VAL A 362 14.49 -9.50 4.04
N GLU A 363 13.48 -9.71 3.21
CA GLU A 363 12.12 -9.27 3.46
C GLU A 363 11.13 -10.17 2.75
N ASP A 364 10.19 -10.69 3.50
CA ASP A 364 9.14 -11.58 3.05
C ASP A 364 7.74 -11.10 3.47
N ALA A 365 6.77 -11.39 2.62
CA ALA A 365 5.37 -11.17 2.95
C ALA A 365 4.77 -12.40 3.65
N ILE A 366 4.03 -12.15 4.75
CA ILE A 366 3.32 -13.18 5.50
C ILE A 366 1.85 -12.80 5.70
N GLN A 367 0.99 -13.80 5.78
CA GLN A 367 -0.37 -13.63 6.26
C GLN A 367 -0.55 -14.29 7.63
N ILE A 368 -1.12 -13.57 8.60
CA ILE A 368 -1.49 -14.15 9.89
C ILE A 368 -2.72 -15.06 9.69
N THR A 369 -2.63 -16.28 10.20
CA THR A 369 -3.67 -17.32 10.17
C THR A 369 -4.13 -17.64 11.58
N ASP A 370 -5.18 -18.44 11.74
CA ASP A 370 -5.69 -18.82 13.06
C ASP A 370 -4.67 -19.58 13.93
N GLU A 371 -3.73 -20.31 13.30
CA GLU A 371 -2.75 -21.15 13.99
C GLU A 371 -1.34 -20.54 14.02
N GLY A 372 -1.11 -19.41 13.35
CA GLY A 372 0.21 -18.78 13.22
C GLY A 372 0.27 -17.84 12.04
N ASN A 373 1.11 -18.16 11.06
CA ASN A 373 1.20 -17.42 9.81
C ASN A 373 1.49 -18.35 8.63
N ARG A 374 1.32 -17.82 7.43
CA ARG A 374 1.81 -18.44 6.20
C ARG A 374 2.64 -17.45 5.40
N LYS A 375 3.79 -17.86 4.91
CA LYS A 375 4.59 -17.09 3.96
C LYS A 375 3.84 -16.98 2.63
N LEU A 376 3.82 -15.79 2.04
CA LEU A 376 3.20 -15.50 0.75
C LEU A 376 4.22 -15.40 -0.37
N THR A 377 5.45 -14.99 -0.06
CA THR A 377 6.61 -15.03 -0.95
C THR A 377 7.13 -16.45 -1.11
N SER A 378 7.69 -16.79 -2.27
CA SER A 378 8.14 -18.14 -2.63
C SER A 378 9.65 -18.26 -2.84
N ILE A 379 10.38 -17.16 -3.03
CA ILE A 379 11.84 -17.12 -3.28
C ILE A 379 12.63 -16.68 -2.06
#